data_b940cbeb526559462163be2ef03cbeee
#
_entry.id   b940cbeb526559462163be2ef03cbeee
#
_cell.length_a   1.000
_cell.length_b   1.000
_cell.length_c   1.000
_cell.angle_alpha   90.00
_cell.angle_beta   90.00
_cell.angle_gamma   90.00
#
_symmetry.space_group_name_H-M   'P 1'
#
loop_
_entity.id
_entity.type
_entity.pdbx_description
1 polymer ?
#
loop_
_entity_poly.entity_id
_entity_poly.type
_entity_poly.pdbx_seq_one_letter_code
_entity_poly.pdbx_strand_id
1 'polypeptide(L)'
;FSTLWLSGYYKTLEKTSTNYSALRRDMNTVKQNVNAQNAVIRTINNEKKKGDRSEGHFGATGFIVSPNGYVVTNYHVVKDADSVHLQNTRGESYRAEVIYIDPKNDLAMLHISDSTFKALKSVPYTFKAADSELGEDVYTIGFPRDEVVYGQGYLSSRTGYAGDTTAYQLSIPVNPGNSGGPVLDSRGQVIGIISGKQTGIDGVSFAIKTEALLRSISAIPSDSLESKLSISRKNLLSGLKRTDQIKKIQDYVYLVKVY
;
A
#
# COMPACT_ATOMS: atom_id res chain seq x y z
N PHE A 1 51.91 24.22 39.53
CA PHE A 1 51.27 24.02 38.20
C PHE A 1 50.41 22.76 38.12
N SER A 2 50.71 21.70 38.86
CA SER A 2 50.00 20.40 38.80
C SER A 2 48.61 20.41 39.48
N THR A 3 48.43 21.15 40.57
CA THR A 3 47.18 21.18 41.36
C THR A 3 46.00 21.93 40.69
N LEU A 4 46.34 22.99 39.94
CA LEU A 4 45.31 23.77 39.18
C LEU A 4 44.78 22.97 37.98
N TRP A 5 45.60 22.16 37.32
CA TRP A 5 45.18 21.33 36.20
C TRP A 5 44.26 20.18 36.64
N LEU A 6 44.61 19.55 37.78
CA LEU A 6 43.74 18.50 38.36
C LEU A 6 42.38 19.04 38.78
N SER A 7 42.30 20.23 39.40
CA SER A 7 41.03 20.83 39.84
C SER A 7 40.14 21.18 38.66
N GLY A 8 40.70 21.66 37.54
CA GLY A 8 39.97 21.91 36.32
C GLY A 8 39.41 20.63 35.69
N TYR A 9 40.20 19.58 35.68
CA TYR A 9 39.81 18.27 35.17
C TYR A 9 38.65 17.64 35.98
N TYR A 10 38.73 17.68 37.31
CA TYR A 10 37.64 17.19 38.19
C TYR A 10 36.35 18.01 38.01
N LYS A 11 36.40 19.33 37.89
CA LYS A 11 35.21 20.17 37.60
C LYS A 11 34.58 19.83 36.25
N THR A 12 35.36 19.52 35.24
CA THR A 12 34.85 19.13 33.92
C THR A 12 34.18 17.76 33.97
N LEU A 13 34.75 16.80 34.70
CA LEU A 13 34.16 15.47 34.91
C LEU A 13 32.82 15.55 35.67
N GLU A 14 32.77 16.37 36.73
CA GLU A 14 31.58 16.59 37.54
C GLU A 14 30.44 17.22 36.69
N LYS A 15 30.78 18.25 35.91
CA LYS A 15 29.82 18.89 34.98
C LYS A 15 29.32 17.93 33.89
N THR A 16 30.20 17.08 33.35
CA THR A 16 29.84 16.06 32.35
C THR A 16 28.93 14.99 32.95
N SER A 17 29.24 14.52 34.17
CA SER A 17 28.41 13.56 34.91
C SER A 17 27.02 14.11 35.21
N THR A 18 26.94 15.37 35.61
CA THR A 18 25.68 16.06 35.91
C THR A 18 24.83 16.24 34.64
N ASN A 19 25.48 16.63 33.53
CA ASN A 19 24.80 16.74 32.24
C ASN A 19 24.31 15.38 31.73
N TYR A 20 25.08 14.33 31.91
CA TYR A 20 24.70 12.97 31.53
C TYR A 20 23.50 12.46 32.33
N SER A 21 23.49 12.73 33.64
CA SER A 21 22.37 12.34 34.50
C SER A 21 21.08 13.16 34.23
N ALA A 22 21.21 14.43 33.82
CA ALA A 22 20.08 15.27 33.37
C ALA A 22 19.51 14.74 32.05
N LEU A 23 20.38 14.50 31.05
CA LEU A 23 19.99 13.96 29.76
C LEU A 23 19.29 12.58 29.88
N ARG A 24 19.78 11.73 30.78
CA ARG A 24 19.16 10.43 31.07
C ARG A 24 17.77 10.58 31.69
N ARG A 25 17.55 11.56 32.56
CA ARG A 25 16.24 11.88 33.13
C ARG A 25 15.28 12.38 32.05
N ASP A 26 15.72 13.30 31.20
CA ASP A 26 14.91 13.83 30.12
C ASP A 26 14.51 12.73 29.13
N MET A 27 15.43 11.86 28.78
CA MET A 27 15.18 10.71 27.91
C MET A 27 14.16 9.73 28.52
N ASN A 28 14.23 9.47 29.85
CA ASN A 28 13.24 8.64 30.53
C ASN A 28 11.86 9.31 30.56
N THR A 29 11.79 10.63 30.76
CA THR A 29 10.53 11.39 30.72
C THR A 29 9.91 11.36 29.32
N VAL A 30 10.70 11.56 28.27
CA VAL A 30 10.25 11.43 26.87
C VAL A 30 9.72 10.02 26.62
N LYS A 31 10.44 8.99 27.05
CA LYS A 31 10.01 7.59 26.89
C LYS A 31 8.69 7.30 27.61
N GLN A 32 8.51 7.83 28.82
CA GLN A 32 7.25 7.71 29.57
C GLN A 32 6.10 8.41 28.86
N ASN A 33 6.32 9.63 28.35
CA ASN A 33 5.32 10.38 27.61
C ASN A 33 4.91 9.67 26.30
N VAL A 34 5.87 9.14 25.54
CA VAL A 34 5.59 8.35 24.33
C VAL A 34 4.78 7.09 24.66
N ASN A 35 5.13 6.39 25.75
CA ASN A 35 4.37 5.22 26.17
C ASN A 35 2.94 5.57 26.61
N ALA A 36 2.75 6.69 27.33
CA ALA A 36 1.44 7.18 27.73
C ALA A 36 0.58 7.59 26.50
N GLN A 37 1.18 8.31 25.54
CA GLN A 37 0.50 8.65 24.29
C GLN A 37 0.11 7.40 23.47
N ASN A 38 0.99 6.43 23.37
CA ASN A 38 0.70 5.15 22.70
C ASN A 38 -0.42 4.36 23.41
N ALA A 39 -0.50 4.42 24.75
CA ALA A 39 -1.58 3.81 25.49
C ALA A 39 -2.93 4.50 25.20
N VAL A 40 -2.97 5.84 25.17
CA VAL A 40 -4.16 6.62 24.81
C VAL A 40 -4.60 6.32 23.38
N ILE A 41 -3.66 6.28 22.43
CA ILE A 41 -3.95 5.94 21.04
C ILE A 41 -4.53 4.51 20.91
N ARG A 42 -3.99 3.54 21.68
CA ARG A 42 -4.55 2.18 21.74
C ARG A 42 -5.96 2.15 22.32
N THR A 43 -6.23 2.94 23.35
CA THR A 43 -7.56 3.04 23.95
C THR A 43 -8.56 3.64 22.97
N ILE A 44 -8.22 4.76 22.32
CA ILE A 44 -9.05 5.40 21.28
C ILE A 44 -9.33 4.42 20.12
N ASN A 45 -8.31 3.70 19.65
CA ASN A 45 -8.47 2.72 18.59
C ASN A 45 -9.31 1.51 19.01
N ASN A 46 -9.23 1.09 20.29
CA ASN A 46 -10.05 -0.01 20.82
C ASN A 46 -11.50 0.43 21.09
N GLU A 47 -11.74 1.69 21.47
CA GLU A 47 -13.09 2.24 21.63
C GLU A 47 -13.76 2.44 20.27
N LYS A 48 -13.04 2.91 19.25
CA LYS A 48 -13.51 2.92 17.86
C LYS A 48 -13.87 1.52 17.37
N LYS A 49 -13.07 0.49 17.70
CA LYS A 49 -13.38 -0.91 17.35
C LYS A 49 -14.63 -1.47 18.05
N LYS A 50 -15.02 -0.95 19.22
CA LYS A 50 -16.22 -1.41 19.94
C LYS A 50 -17.53 -0.73 19.51
N GLY A 51 -17.44 0.49 18.95
CA GLY A 51 -18.63 1.29 18.58
C GLY A 51 -19.20 1.03 17.20
N ASP A 52 -18.48 0.30 16.34
CA ASP A 52 -18.80 0.30 14.91
C ASP A 52 -18.63 -1.09 14.27
N ARG A 53 -19.46 -2.04 14.73
CA ARG A 53 -19.55 -3.39 14.15
C ARG A 53 -20.52 -3.51 12.99
N SER A 54 -21.07 -2.41 12.45
CA SER A 54 -22.11 -2.42 11.40
C SER A 54 -21.71 -1.77 10.07
N GLU A 55 -20.55 -1.09 9.98
CA GLU A 55 -20.06 -0.54 8.71
C GLU A 55 -18.66 -1.10 8.44
N GLY A 56 -18.47 -1.74 7.26
CA GLY A 56 -17.21 -2.32 6.82
C GLY A 56 -16.03 -1.36 7.02
N HIS A 57 -15.14 -1.71 7.93
CA HIS A 57 -14.03 -0.87 8.34
C HIS A 57 -12.80 -1.22 7.54
N PHE A 58 -12.32 -0.29 6.83
CA PHE A 58 -11.16 -0.08 5.97
C PHE A 58 -11.49 -0.19 4.49
N GLY A 59 -11.72 0.99 3.89
CA GLY A 59 -11.63 1.12 2.45
C GLY A 59 -10.16 0.97 2.02
N ALA A 60 -9.89 0.01 1.17
CA ALA A 60 -8.64 -0.14 0.45
C ALA A 60 -8.95 -0.21 -1.04
N THR A 61 -7.92 -0.30 -1.86
CA THR A 61 -8.09 -0.41 -3.31
C THR A 61 -7.70 -1.81 -3.79
N GLY A 62 -8.40 -2.31 -4.79
CA GLY A 62 -8.00 -3.46 -5.58
C GLY A 62 -8.22 -3.18 -7.06
N PHE A 63 -7.59 -3.93 -7.94
CA PHE A 63 -7.81 -3.78 -9.38
C PHE A 63 -7.76 -5.11 -10.11
N ILE A 64 -8.50 -5.18 -11.23
CA ILE A 64 -8.62 -6.38 -12.07
C ILE A 64 -7.26 -6.76 -12.68
N VAL A 65 -6.91 -8.03 -12.61
CA VAL A 65 -5.74 -8.58 -13.31
C VAL A 65 -6.13 -9.48 -14.48
N SER A 66 -7.35 -10.02 -14.45
CA SER A 66 -7.88 -10.88 -15.52
C SER A 66 -9.37 -10.58 -15.75
N PRO A 67 -9.83 -10.64 -17.01
CA PRO A 67 -11.22 -10.27 -17.38
C PRO A 67 -12.32 -11.04 -16.65
N ASN A 68 -12.02 -12.22 -16.15
CA ASN A 68 -12.94 -13.12 -15.45
C ASN A 68 -13.01 -12.89 -13.93
N GLY A 69 -12.67 -11.67 -13.47
CA GLY A 69 -12.93 -11.26 -12.10
C GLY A 69 -11.81 -11.54 -11.09
N TYR A 70 -10.59 -11.82 -11.56
CA TYR A 70 -9.44 -11.86 -10.65
C TYR A 70 -8.95 -10.46 -10.35
N VAL A 71 -8.80 -10.16 -9.04
CA VAL A 71 -8.45 -8.84 -8.51
C VAL A 71 -7.24 -8.97 -7.59
N VAL A 72 -6.31 -8.04 -7.64
CA VAL A 72 -5.21 -7.94 -6.69
C VAL A 72 -5.45 -6.80 -5.70
N THR A 73 -5.05 -7.02 -4.46
CA THR A 73 -4.95 -6.03 -3.38
C THR A 73 -3.77 -6.36 -2.46
N ASN A 74 -3.57 -5.62 -1.37
CA ASN A 74 -2.56 -5.98 -0.38
C ASN A 74 -3.08 -7.08 0.57
N TYR A 75 -2.16 -7.94 1.02
CA TYR A 75 -2.45 -8.98 2.01
C TYR A 75 -2.93 -8.41 3.34
N HIS A 76 -2.28 -7.33 3.84
CA HIS A 76 -2.66 -6.74 5.13
C HIS A 76 -4.10 -6.20 5.15
N VAL A 77 -4.71 -5.94 3.98
CA VAL A 77 -6.11 -5.51 3.86
C VAL A 77 -7.07 -6.64 4.19
N VAL A 78 -6.75 -7.86 3.78
CA VAL A 78 -7.69 -9.02 3.84
C VAL A 78 -7.32 -10.07 4.89
N LYS A 79 -6.16 -9.96 5.54
CA LYS A 79 -5.62 -11.01 6.43
C LYS A 79 -6.51 -11.38 7.62
N ASP A 80 -7.30 -10.44 8.13
CA ASP A 80 -8.15 -10.62 9.31
C ASP A 80 -9.65 -10.43 8.96
N ALA A 81 -10.01 -10.54 7.67
CA ALA A 81 -11.36 -10.32 7.18
C ALA A 81 -12.19 -11.61 7.22
N ASP A 82 -13.40 -11.53 7.76
CA ASP A 82 -14.39 -12.60 7.68
C ASP A 82 -15.06 -12.65 6.29
N SER A 83 -15.17 -11.51 5.62
CA SER A 83 -15.68 -11.42 4.24
C SER A 83 -15.10 -10.22 3.50
N VAL A 84 -15.00 -10.35 2.17
CA VAL A 84 -14.48 -9.31 1.27
C VAL A 84 -15.53 -8.96 0.22
N HIS A 85 -15.75 -7.67 0.04
CA HIS A 85 -16.64 -7.12 -0.99
C HIS A 85 -15.88 -6.10 -1.82
N LEU A 86 -16.15 -6.09 -3.12
CA LEU A 86 -15.52 -5.19 -4.10
C LEU A 86 -16.60 -4.28 -4.68
N GLN A 87 -16.48 -2.97 -4.43
CA GLN A 87 -17.42 -1.98 -4.95
C GLN A 87 -16.77 -1.22 -6.11
N ASN A 88 -17.46 -1.17 -7.25
CA ASN A 88 -17.01 -0.40 -8.41
C ASN A 88 -17.43 1.08 -8.32
N THR A 89 -17.00 1.88 -9.31
CA THR A 89 -17.32 3.33 -9.39
C THR A 89 -18.81 3.65 -9.54
N ARG A 90 -19.65 2.67 -9.89
CA ARG A 90 -21.11 2.82 -9.98
C ARG A 90 -21.83 2.45 -8.68
N GLY A 91 -21.08 2.04 -7.64
CA GLY A 91 -21.65 1.59 -6.37
C GLY A 91 -22.14 0.14 -6.35
N GLU A 92 -21.95 -0.62 -7.45
CA GLU A 92 -22.24 -2.04 -7.48
C GLU A 92 -21.22 -2.80 -6.62
N SER A 93 -21.70 -3.63 -5.71
CA SER A 93 -20.86 -4.38 -4.76
C SER A 93 -20.93 -5.88 -5.07
N TYR A 94 -19.78 -6.52 -5.16
CA TYR A 94 -19.62 -7.92 -5.46
C TYR A 94 -18.91 -8.64 -4.33
N ARG A 95 -19.40 -9.79 -3.91
CA ARG A 95 -18.66 -10.67 -3.00
C ARG A 95 -17.44 -11.24 -3.72
N ALA A 96 -16.32 -11.30 -2.98
CA ALA A 96 -15.08 -11.88 -3.47
C ALA A 96 -14.48 -12.83 -2.45
N GLU A 97 -13.75 -13.82 -2.95
CA GLU A 97 -13.04 -14.83 -2.16
C GLU A 97 -11.54 -14.63 -2.28
N VAL A 98 -10.82 -14.80 -1.19
CA VAL A 98 -9.35 -14.79 -1.19
C VAL A 98 -8.88 -16.15 -1.69
N ILE A 99 -8.27 -16.20 -2.88
CA ILE A 99 -7.81 -17.44 -3.50
C ILE A 99 -6.32 -17.68 -3.34
N TYR A 100 -5.55 -16.64 -3.05
CA TYR A 100 -4.10 -16.75 -2.83
C TYR A 100 -3.60 -15.57 -2.01
N ILE A 101 -2.61 -15.83 -1.16
CA ILE A 101 -1.92 -14.81 -0.35
C ILE A 101 -0.41 -14.96 -0.48
N ASP A 102 0.27 -13.82 -0.54
CA ASP A 102 1.72 -13.71 -0.45
C ASP A 102 2.09 -12.72 0.69
N PRO A 103 2.19 -13.22 1.93
CA PRO A 103 2.49 -12.37 3.09
C PRO A 103 3.86 -11.69 3.00
N LYS A 104 4.82 -12.30 2.28
CA LYS A 104 6.18 -11.77 2.12
C LYS A 104 6.17 -10.49 1.27
N ASN A 105 5.45 -10.51 0.17
CA ASN A 105 5.34 -9.37 -0.74
C ASN A 105 4.10 -8.51 -0.47
N ASP A 106 3.32 -8.82 0.59
CA ASP A 106 2.09 -8.12 0.95
C ASP A 106 1.05 -8.08 -0.18
N LEU A 107 0.85 -9.19 -0.86
CA LEU A 107 -0.11 -9.34 -1.95
C LEU A 107 -1.20 -10.35 -1.61
N ALA A 108 -2.41 -10.07 -2.06
CA ALA A 108 -3.52 -11.02 -2.04
C ALA A 108 -4.23 -11.02 -3.39
N MET A 109 -4.58 -12.21 -3.85
CA MET A 109 -5.39 -12.41 -5.04
C MET A 109 -6.81 -12.79 -4.61
N LEU A 110 -7.77 -12.05 -5.16
CA LEU A 110 -9.19 -12.25 -4.95
C LEU A 110 -9.84 -12.75 -6.24
N HIS A 111 -10.92 -13.49 -6.11
CA HIS A 111 -11.82 -13.83 -7.22
C HIS A 111 -13.23 -13.37 -6.88
N ILE A 112 -13.88 -12.65 -7.81
CA ILE A 112 -15.28 -12.25 -7.66
C ILE A 112 -16.15 -13.50 -7.85
N SER A 113 -16.73 -13.99 -6.75
CA SER A 113 -17.61 -15.17 -6.73
C SER A 113 -19.08 -14.82 -6.87
N ASP A 114 -19.41 -13.54 -7.03
CA ASP A 114 -20.78 -13.04 -7.15
C ASP A 114 -21.37 -13.36 -8.53
N SER A 115 -22.52 -14.03 -8.56
CA SER A 115 -23.21 -14.44 -9.81
C SER A 115 -23.71 -13.27 -10.67
N THR A 116 -23.81 -12.07 -10.10
CA THR A 116 -24.18 -10.85 -10.84
C THR A 116 -23.04 -10.23 -11.61
N PHE A 117 -21.79 -10.61 -11.28
CA PHE A 117 -20.61 -10.15 -11.99
C PHE A 117 -20.58 -10.74 -13.41
N LYS A 118 -20.40 -9.87 -14.39
CA LYS A 118 -20.22 -10.29 -15.78
C LYS A 118 -18.77 -10.13 -16.17
N ALA A 119 -18.18 -11.20 -16.68
CA ALA A 119 -16.81 -11.17 -17.19
C ALA A 119 -16.59 -10.00 -18.17
N LEU A 120 -15.48 -9.31 -18.01
CA LEU A 120 -15.11 -8.17 -18.83
C LEU A 120 -14.61 -8.64 -20.20
N LYS A 121 -14.72 -7.79 -21.22
CA LYS A 121 -14.20 -8.13 -22.55
C LYS A 121 -12.66 -8.25 -22.58
N SER A 122 -11.99 -7.36 -21.90
CA SER A 122 -10.53 -7.32 -21.79
C SER A 122 -10.11 -6.38 -20.68
N VAL A 123 -8.88 -6.51 -20.18
CA VAL A 123 -8.21 -5.53 -19.30
C VAL A 123 -7.45 -4.54 -20.18
N PRO A 124 -7.59 -3.21 -19.98
CA PRO A 124 -7.06 -2.20 -20.89
C PRO A 124 -5.55 -1.95 -20.74
N TYR A 125 -4.94 -2.37 -19.65
CA TYR A 125 -3.52 -2.19 -19.33
C TYR A 125 -2.76 -3.51 -19.41
N THR A 126 -1.43 -3.38 -19.51
CA THR A 126 -0.48 -4.50 -19.41
C THR A 126 0.37 -4.31 -18.14
N PHE A 127 1.09 -5.36 -17.78
CA PHE A 127 1.98 -5.39 -16.64
C PHE A 127 3.44 -5.31 -17.10
N LYS A 128 4.17 -4.29 -16.64
CA LYS A 128 5.60 -4.11 -16.98
C LYS A 128 6.45 -4.96 -16.04
N ALA A 129 7.07 -6.02 -16.56
CA ALA A 129 7.96 -6.88 -15.79
C ALA A 129 9.37 -6.28 -15.60
N ALA A 130 9.81 -5.46 -16.56
CA ALA A 130 11.10 -4.78 -16.48
C ALA A 130 11.06 -3.63 -15.45
N ASP A 131 12.20 -3.36 -14.82
CA ASP A 131 12.34 -2.22 -13.92
C ASP A 131 12.00 -0.89 -14.62
N SER A 132 11.47 0.01 -13.84
CA SER A 132 11.22 1.40 -14.24
C SER A 132 12.39 2.30 -13.87
N GLU A 133 12.57 3.40 -14.62
CA GLU A 133 13.69 4.29 -14.46
C GLU A 133 13.40 5.42 -13.46
N LEU A 134 14.44 5.94 -12.81
CA LEU A 134 14.32 7.11 -11.94
C LEU A 134 13.79 8.30 -12.73
N GLY A 135 12.85 9.04 -12.13
CA GLY A 135 12.22 10.21 -12.75
C GLY A 135 11.11 9.87 -13.74
N GLU A 136 10.79 8.58 -14.01
CA GLU A 136 9.59 8.24 -14.78
C GLU A 136 8.34 8.85 -14.16
N ASP A 137 7.51 9.49 -14.98
CA ASP A 137 6.17 9.93 -14.59
C ASP A 137 5.30 8.73 -14.26
N VAL A 138 4.74 8.74 -13.06
CA VAL A 138 3.85 7.67 -12.58
C VAL A 138 2.56 8.23 -12.01
N TYR A 139 1.52 7.44 -12.06
CA TYR A 139 0.24 7.79 -11.47
C TYR A 139 -0.45 6.58 -10.85
N THR A 140 -1.36 6.87 -9.95
CA THR A 140 -2.23 5.89 -9.31
C THR A 140 -3.68 6.34 -9.38
N ILE A 141 -4.58 5.38 -9.29
CA ILE A 141 -6.00 5.58 -9.16
C ILE A 141 -6.52 4.61 -8.09
N GLY A 142 -7.32 5.08 -7.15
CA GLY A 142 -7.77 4.26 -6.05
C GLY A 142 -8.90 4.91 -5.26
N PHE A 143 -9.24 4.31 -4.12
CA PHE A 143 -10.34 4.68 -3.25
C PHE A 143 -9.86 5.02 -1.83
N PRO A 144 -9.20 6.18 -1.62
CA PRO A 144 -8.92 6.66 -0.27
C PRO A 144 -10.19 7.14 0.46
N ARG A 145 -11.31 7.16 -0.24
CA ARG A 145 -12.67 7.46 0.20
C ARG A 145 -13.64 6.78 -0.76
N ASP A 146 -14.96 6.96 -0.58
CA ASP A 146 -15.99 6.33 -1.43
C ASP A 146 -15.91 6.73 -2.92
N GLU A 147 -15.21 7.81 -3.24
CA GLU A 147 -14.95 8.24 -4.61
C GLU A 147 -13.57 7.81 -5.08
N VAL A 148 -13.45 7.54 -6.38
CA VAL A 148 -12.18 7.29 -7.03
C VAL A 148 -11.31 8.56 -7.04
N VAL A 149 -10.06 8.42 -6.63
CA VAL A 149 -9.08 9.51 -6.56
C VAL A 149 -7.87 9.20 -7.42
N TYR A 150 -7.44 10.19 -8.16
CA TYR A 150 -6.23 10.17 -8.98
C TYR A 150 -5.08 10.86 -8.23
N GLY A 151 -3.90 10.25 -8.28
CA GLY A 151 -2.65 10.83 -7.81
C GLY A 151 -1.54 10.66 -8.86
N GLN A 152 -0.64 11.63 -8.96
CA GLN A 152 0.53 11.53 -9.84
C GLN A 152 1.81 11.99 -9.14
N GLY A 153 2.94 11.54 -9.66
CA GLY A 153 4.27 11.88 -9.20
C GLY A 153 5.33 11.20 -10.05
N TYR A 154 6.46 10.92 -9.45
CA TYR A 154 7.61 10.33 -10.12
C TYR A 154 8.11 9.11 -9.37
N LEU A 155 8.83 8.24 -10.06
CA LEU A 155 9.61 7.19 -9.45
C LEU A 155 10.86 7.81 -8.82
N SER A 156 10.89 7.85 -7.48
CA SER A 156 11.94 8.52 -6.69
C SER A 156 13.10 7.61 -6.36
N SER A 157 12.88 6.28 -6.26
CA SER A 157 13.92 5.28 -6.07
C SER A 157 13.50 3.93 -6.65
N ARG A 158 14.48 3.17 -7.17
CA ARG A 158 14.29 1.79 -7.63
C ARG A 158 14.21 0.78 -6.48
N THR A 159 14.45 1.23 -5.23
CA THR A 159 14.33 0.45 -4.02
C THR A 159 13.35 1.11 -3.06
N GLY A 160 12.64 0.29 -2.31
CA GLY A 160 11.75 0.71 -1.25
C GLY A 160 12.47 1.09 0.04
N TYR A 161 11.73 1.05 1.15
CA TYR A 161 12.26 1.34 2.48
C TYR A 161 13.42 0.41 2.85
N ALA A 162 14.44 0.97 3.51
CA ALA A 162 15.63 0.24 3.94
C ALA A 162 16.34 -0.58 2.83
N GLY A 163 16.21 -0.15 1.55
CA GLY A 163 16.86 -0.83 0.43
C GLY A 163 16.08 -2.04 -0.11
N ASP A 164 14.79 -2.18 0.19
CA ASP A 164 13.95 -3.25 -0.32
C ASP A 164 13.92 -3.23 -1.86
N THR A 165 14.51 -4.23 -2.50
CA THR A 165 14.61 -4.35 -3.94
C THR A 165 13.30 -4.79 -4.61
N THR A 166 12.31 -5.25 -3.82
CA THR A 166 11.00 -5.69 -4.32
C THR A 166 9.98 -4.54 -4.43
N ALA A 167 10.35 -3.35 -4.00
CA ALA A 167 9.50 -2.17 -4.02
C ALA A 167 10.18 -0.97 -4.66
N TYR A 168 9.37 -0.02 -5.15
CA TYR A 168 9.76 1.32 -5.56
C TYR A 168 9.43 2.34 -4.47
N GLN A 169 10.19 3.43 -4.42
CA GLN A 169 9.80 4.65 -3.73
C GLN A 169 9.24 5.65 -4.74
N LEU A 170 8.11 6.28 -4.39
CA LEU A 170 7.38 7.21 -5.24
C LEU A 170 7.18 8.55 -4.52
N SER A 171 7.01 9.62 -5.31
CA SER A 171 6.62 10.94 -4.82
C SER A 171 5.10 11.18 -4.87
N ILE A 172 4.30 10.14 -5.12
CA ILE A 172 2.84 10.26 -5.14
C ILE A 172 2.34 10.42 -3.70
N PRO A 173 1.56 11.45 -3.37
CA PRO A 173 0.88 11.52 -2.08
C PRO A 173 -0.14 10.37 -1.99
N VAL A 174 0.02 9.49 -1.01
CA VAL A 174 -0.93 8.40 -0.75
C VAL A 174 -1.58 8.59 0.61
N ASN A 175 -2.87 8.25 0.67
CA ASN A 175 -3.67 8.25 1.89
C ASN A 175 -4.09 6.82 2.24
N PRO A 176 -4.48 6.54 3.48
CA PRO A 176 -5.18 5.31 3.80
C PRO A 176 -6.31 5.08 2.80
N GLY A 177 -6.41 3.85 2.27
CA GLY A 177 -7.35 3.50 1.19
C GLY A 177 -6.72 3.40 -0.20
N ASN A 178 -5.58 4.03 -0.46
CA ASN A 178 -4.84 3.82 -1.72
C ASN A 178 -4.11 2.46 -1.76
N SER A 179 -3.91 1.81 -0.61
CA SER A 179 -3.28 0.48 -0.50
C SER A 179 -3.94 -0.52 -1.43
N GLY A 180 -3.15 -1.25 -2.20
CA GLY A 180 -3.60 -2.20 -3.21
C GLY A 180 -3.94 -1.60 -4.57
N GLY A 181 -3.91 -0.26 -4.71
CA GLY A 181 -4.14 0.42 -5.98
C GLY A 181 -2.99 0.26 -6.97
N PRO A 182 -3.28 0.29 -8.30
CA PRO A 182 -2.26 0.18 -9.33
C PRO A 182 -1.42 1.46 -9.42
N VAL A 183 -0.13 1.29 -9.65
CA VAL A 183 0.78 2.34 -10.11
C VAL A 183 1.07 2.12 -11.58
N LEU A 184 0.86 3.15 -12.40
CA LEU A 184 1.00 3.06 -13.84
C LEU A 184 2.04 4.08 -14.34
N ASP A 185 2.75 3.72 -15.40
CA ASP A 185 3.64 4.61 -16.14
C ASP A 185 2.87 5.55 -17.10
N SER A 186 3.57 6.44 -17.79
CA SER A 186 2.99 7.37 -18.75
C SER A 186 2.25 6.69 -19.90
N ARG A 187 2.61 5.44 -20.23
CA ARG A 187 1.98 4.62 -21.29
C ARG A 187 0.78 3.82 -20.77
N GLY A 188 0.48 3.88 -19.46
CA GLY A 188 -0.59 3.11 -18.86
C GLY A 188 -0.26 1.64 -18.64
N GLN A 189 1.02 1.29 -18.49
CA GLN A 189 1.43 -0.02 -18.02
C GLN A 189 1.48 -0.03 -16.50
N VAL A 190 0.97 -1.07 -15.87
CA VAL A 190 1.10 -1.26 -14.42
C VAL A 190 2.55 -1.61 -14.12
N ILE A 191 3.20 -0.80 -13.28
CA ILE A 191 4.58 -0.97 -12.82
C ILE A 191 4.66 -1.44 -11.37
N GLY A 192 3.57 -1.29 -10.60
CA GLY A 192 3.54 -1.67 -9.20
C GLY A 192 2.17 -1.54 -8.56
N ILE A 193 2.11 -1.89 -7.29
CA ILE A 193 0.93 -1.85 -6.43
C ILE A 193 1.25 -0.98 -5.21
N ILE A 194 0.44 0.03 -4.92
CA ILE A 194 0.62 0.88 -3.72
C ILE A 194 0.64 0.00 -2.46
N SER A 195 1.68 0.20 -1.65
CA SER A 195 1.80 -0.44 -0.34
C SER A 195 1.56 0.58 0.76
N GLY A 196 0.57 0.31 1.62
CA GLY A 196 0.26 1.17 2.77
C GLY A 196 1.07 0.87 4.03
N LYS A 197 1.99 -0.10 4.00
CA LYS A 197 2.71 -0.54 5.20
C LYS A 197 3.80 0.41 5.71
N GLN A 198 4.27 1.34 4.89
CA GLN A 198 5.46 2.16 5.18
C GLN A 198 5.13 3.64 5.28
N THR A 199 4.06 3.97 5.98
CA THR A 199 3.59 5.33 6.22
C THR A 199 4.25 5.94 7.45
N GLY A 200 5.47 6.35 7.38
CA GLY A 200 6.19 6.97 8.51
C GLY A 200 7.07 8.14 8.09
N ILE A 201 7.14 8.40 6.78
CA ILE A 201 7.93 9.49 6.21
C ILE A 201 6.99 10.35 5.37
N ASP A 202 6.78 11.58 5.78
CA ASP A 202 5.92 12.53 5.06
C ASP A 202 6.41 12.74 3.62
N GLY A 203 5.48 12.72 2.67
CA GLY A 203 5.77 12.95 1.25
C GLY A 203 6.38 11.78 0.48
N VAL A 204 6.47 10.60 1.08
CA VAL A 204 7.03 9.39 0.46
C VAL A 204 5.98 8.28 0.46
N SER A 205 5.86 7.60 -0.67
CA SER A 205 5.06 6.38 -0.80
C SER A 205 5.87 5.25 -1.42
N PHE A 206 5.39 4.03 -1.25
CA PHE A 206 6.05 2.83 -1.76
C PHE A 206 5.08 2.01 -2.59
N ALA A 207 5.62 1.32 -3.60
CA ALA A 207 4.86 0.41 -4.42
C ALA A 207 5.60 -0.91 -4.59
N ILE A 208 4.91 -2.01 -4.38
CA ILE A 208 5.39 -3.36 -4.68
C ILE A 208 5.57 -3.46 -6.19
N LYS A 209 6.72 -3.89 -6.67
CA LYS A 209 7.00 -4.03 -8.11
C LYS A 209 6.07 -5.05 -8.77
N THR A 210 5.67 -4.79 -10.00
CA THR A 210 4.86 -5.72 -10.80
C THR A 210 5.51 -7.09 -10.96
N GLU A 211 6.84 -7.17 -10.97
CA GLU A 211 7.56 -8.46 -11.00
C GLU A 211 7.15 -9.38 -9.84
N ALA A 212 6.99 -8.83 -8.62
CA ALA A 212 6.52 -9.62 -7.47
C ALA A 212 5.09 -10.13 -7.69
N LEU A 213 4.18 -9.28 -8.21
CA LEU A 213 2.82 -9.69 -8.58
C LEU A 213 2.84 -10.83 -9.60
N LEU A 214 3.64 -10.72 -10.66
CA LEU A 214 3.71 -11.74 -11.71
C LEU A 214 4.24 -13.07 -11.16
N ARG A 215 5.22 -13.04 -10.25
CA ARG A 215 5.68 -14.24 -9.54
C ARG A 215 4.57 -14.85 -8.68
N SER A 216 3.84 -14.03 -7.91
CA SER A 216 2.73 -14.49 -7.08
C SER A 216 1.63 -15.13 -7.95
N ILE A 217 1.26 -14.52 -9.07
CA ILE A 217 0.29 -15.09 -10.02
C ILE A 217 0.76 -16.45 -10.54
N SER A 218 2.04 -16.57 -10.89
CA SER A 218 2.61 -17.84 -11.40
C SER A 218 2.69 -18.93 -10.34
N ALA A 219 2.64 -18.57 -9.05
CA ALA A 219 2.67 -19.48 -7.92
C ALA A 219 1.28 -19.98 -7.49
N ILE A 220 0.20 -19.41 -8.04
CA ILE A 220 -1.17 -19.84 -7.71
C ILE A 220 -1.38 -21.27 -8.22
N PRO A 221 -1.76 -22.23 -7.36
CA PRO A 221 -2.09 -23.57 -7.79
C PRO A 221 -3.27 -23.56 -8.78
N SER A 222 -3.19 -24.34 -9.85
CA SER A 222 -4.21 -24.36 -10.91
C SER A 222 -5.57 -24.89 -10.44
N ASP A 223 -5.60 -25.69 -9.39
CA ASP A 223 -6.80 -26.19 -8.72
C ASP A 223 -7.50 -25.17 -7.84
N SER A 224 -6.80 -24.08 -7.48
CA SER A 224 -7.38 -22.92 -6.79
C SER A 224 -8.05 -21.92 -7.73
N LEU A 225 -8.00 -22.15 -9.05
CA LEU A 225 -8.57 -21.26 -10.06
C LEU A 225 -9.87 -21.85 -10.62
N GLU A 226 -10.99 -21.16 -10.42
CA GLU A 226 -12.28 -21.55 -11.04
C GLU A 226 -12.26 -21.42 -12.57
N SER A 227 -11.43 -20.49 -13.07
CA SER A 227 -11.28 -20.23 -14.50
C SER A 227 -9.84 -19.78 -14.79
N LYS A 228 -9.42 -19.92 -16.07
CA LYS A 228 -8.06 -19.56 -16.45
C LYS A 228 -7.76 -18.08 -16.20
N LEU A 229 -6.83 -17.80 -15.31
CA LEU A 229 -6.28 -16.46 -15.11
C LEU A 229 -5.43 -16.08 -16.34
N SER A 230 -5.83 -15.03 -17.05
CA SER A 230 -5.15 -14.57 -18.26
C SER A 230 -4.83 -13.08 -18.16
N ILE A 231 -3.55 -12.75 -18.20
CA ILE A 231 -3.05 -11.38 -18.19
C ILE A 231 -3.11 -10.80 -19.60
N SER A 232 -3.60 -9.55 -19.72
CA SER A 232 -3.66 -8.85 -21.00
C SER A 232 -2.26 -8.63 -21.57
N ARG A 233 -2.09 -8.94 -22.85
CA ARG A 233 -0.87 -8.67 -23.63
C ARG A 233 -0.98 -7.41 -24.48
N LYS A 234 -2.19 -6.81 -24.57
CA LYS A 234 -2.46 -5.63 -25.38
C LYS A 234 -2.71 -4.44 -24.48
N ASN A 235 -1.89 -3.41 -24.61
CA ASN A 235 -2.08 -2.13 -23.94
C ASN A 235 -2.98 -1.24 -24.79
N LEU A 236 -4.20 -0.97 -24.28
CA LEU A 236 -5.20 -0.10 -24.92
C LEU A 236 -5.11 1.36 -24.43
N LEU A 237 -4.15 1.67 -23.56
CA LEU A 237 -3.94 2.98 -22.95
C LEU A 237 -2.79 3.75 -23.60
N SER A 238 -1.88 3.03 -24.28
CA SER A 238 -0.71 3.63 -24.91
C SER A 238 -1.12 4.67 -25.95
N GLY A 239 -0.49 5.85 -25.89
CA GLY A 239 -0.77 6.98 -26.78
C GLY A 239 -2.03 7.79 -26.44
N LEU A 240 -2.82 7.39 -25.45
CA LEU A 240 -3.96 8.17 -24.97
C LEU A 240 -3.51 9.30 -24.04
N LYS A 241 -4.27 10.40 -24.02
CA LYS A 241 -4.13 11.44 -22.99
C LYS A 241 -4.44 10.87 -21.61
N ARG A 242 -3.84 11.43 -20.55
CA ARG A 242 -4.03 10.99 -19.18
C ARG A 242 -5.51 10.90 -18.78
N THR A 243 -6.31 11.89 -19.12
CA THR A 243 -7.75 11.90 -18.83
C THR A 243 -8.50 10.74 -19.48
N ASP A 244 -8.10 10.30 -20.68
CA ASP A 244 -8.72 9.19 -21.38
C ASP A 244 -8.23 7.84 -20.85
N GLN A 245 -6.96 7.76 -20.41
CA GLN A 245 -6.45 6.61 -19.68
C GLN A 245 -7.26 6.39 -18.39
N ILE A 246 -7.45 7.45 -17.58
CA ILE A 246 -8.21 7.37 -16.32
C ILE A 246 -9.64 6.91 -16.56
N LYS A 247 -10.34 7.49 -17.53
CA LYS A 247 -11.70 7.09 -17.90
C LYS A 247 -11.83 5.61 -18.26
N LYS A 248 -10.77 5.03 -18.88
CA LYS A 248 -10.76 3.61 -19.23
C LYS A 248 -10.40 2.70 -18.05
N ILE A 249 -9.56 3.17 -17.12
CA ILE A 249 -9.05 2.35 -16.01
C ILE A 249 -10.04 2.31 -14.85
N GLN A 250 -10.76 3.39 -14.58
CA GLN A 250 -11.60 3.51 -13.38
C GLN A 250 -12.62 2.38 -13.22
N ASP A 251 -13.11 1.78 -14.31
CA ASP A 251 -14.04 0.65 -14.27
C ASP A 251 -13.37 -0.69 -13.91
N TYR A 252 -12.04 -0.71 -13.78
CA TYR A 252 -11.23 -1.88 -13.44
C TYR A 252 -10.62 -1.77 -12.04
N VAL A 253 -10.94 -0.71 -11.30
CA VAL A 253 -10.46 -0.44 -9.94
C VAL A 253 -11.65 -0.48 -9.00
N TYR A 254 -11.47 -1.10 -7.84
CA TYR A 254 -12.52 -1.37 -6.87
C TYR A 254 -12.14 -0.85 -5.49
N LEU A 255 -13.12 -0.34 -4.77
CA LEU A 255 -13.05 -0.17 -3.33
C LEU A 255 -13.16 -1.56 -2.68
N VAL A 256 -12.17 -1.95 -1.92
CA VAL A 256 -12.16 -3.20 -1.14
C VAL A 256 -12.74 -2.91 0.24
N LYS A 257 -13.87 -3.53 0.54
CA LYS A 257 -14.51 -3.49 1.86
C LYS A 257 -14.32 -4.83 2.54
N VAL A 258 -13.86 -4.80 3.78
CA VAL A 258 -13.66 -5.99 4.60
C VAL A 258 -14.52 -5.91 5.87
N TYR A 259 -15.05 -7.05 6.31
CA TYR A 259 -15.91 -7.17 7.46
C TYR A 259 -15.41 -8.26 8.38
#